data_25ec8d1318b38221dadf2c517ebc8e60
#
_entry.id   25ec8d1318b38221dadf2c517ebc8e60
#
_cell.length_a   1.000
_cell.length_b   1.000
_cell.length_c   1.000
_cell.angle_alpha   90.00
_cell.angle_beta   90.00
_cell.angle_gamma   90.00
#
_symmetry.space_group_name_H-M   'P 1'
#
loop_
_entity.id
_entity.type
_entity.pdbx_description
1 polymer ?
#
loop_
_entity_poly.entity_id
_entity_poly.type
_entity_poly.pdbx_seq_one_letter_code
_entity_poly.pdbx_strand_id
1 'polypeptide(L)'
;MWTVQEVALGRYKIVMCGSRILPWDELVFGLETVSIQENVGRPWGDFEGSFGASISCPAFFESLLRRRRMLEKHGAPRPKPPTLSVVLFEAQRQKATEPKDAIYGIYSLLSALGIDLPTPDYSKSVAQIYSETARTAILQNNGLEILYQVPSSRKVDNLPSWVPDFNEHNGHYPYWKVEQFSSSRKSTAKFEFKDKQKLSVLGKCVGSIISRSETVIGWTEAEEFEFTHNMDVDAGFLTIFEPYVKAYREWCELAGTLESYPTGQSVLGALCHTLVHDEPQRKEAGDQKWDIKSFARGFSNWHSAVSAGMFEYSMTLDFLSGVVEGKYLPNKKSLDKFFSADDRKNLEAVKDTLIYKIQAWLHAHEPTRTYDYVVQTRMRTSRLVITSEGYMGTTPPMAKVGDRIVLVAGLSLPMIVRREGEGDRLIGPAYIHGIMDGERWPEVESDLEWINFV
;
A
#
# COMPACT_ATOMS: atom_id res chain seq x y z
N MET A 1 9.78 -4.37 19.41
CA MET A 1 11.01 -3.75 18.84
C MET A 1 12.30 -4.41 19.32
N TRP A 2 12.57 -4.57 20.61
CA TRP A 2 13.80 -5.21 21.13
C TRP A 2 14.05 -6.62 20.62
N THR A 3 13.00 -7.45 20.50
CA THR A 3 13.08 -8.81 19.93
C THR A 3 13.70 -8.85 18.53
N VAL A 4 13.53 -7.79 17.72
CA VAL A 4 14.15 -7.71 16.39
C VAL A 4 15.67 -7.75 16.47
N GLN A 5 16.25 -6.95 17.39
CA GLN A 5 17.70 -6.94 17.59
C GLN A 5 18.20 -8.28 18.13
N GLU A 6 17.52 -8.85 19.12
CA GLU A 6 17.88 -10.13 19.72
C GLU A 6 17.93 -11.25 18.68
N VAL A 7 16.91 -11.31 17.81
CA VAL A 7 16.86 -12.28 16.72
C VAL A 7 17.89 -11.98 15.65
N ALA A 8 17.95 -10.74 15.13
CA ALA A 8 18.84 -10.41 14.01
C ALA A 8 20.32 -10.48 14.37
N LEU A 9 20.71 -10.11 15.60
CA LEU A 9 22.10 -10.10 16.09
C LEU A 9 22.50 -11.40 16.82
N GLY A 10 21.54 -12.21 17.25
CA GLY A 10 21.77 -13.45 17.97
C GLY A 10 22.62 -14.44 17.17
N ARG A 11 23.58 -15.09 17.85
CA ARG A 11 24.46 -16.09 17.26
C ARG A 11 23.77 -17.46 17.15
N TYR A 12 23.01 -17.84 18.16
CA TYR A 12 22.21 -19.07 18.23
C TYR A 12 20.77 -18.66 18.56
N LYS A 13 19.85 -19.06 17.73
CA LYS A 13 18.46 -18.67 17.83
C LYS A 13 17.57 -19.90 17.89
N ILE A 14 16.76 -19.97 18.91
CA ILE A 14 15.76 -21.02 19.08
C ILE A 14 14.41 -20.38 19.43
N VAL A 15 13.36 -20.98 18.94
CA VAL A 15 11.97 -20.63 19.28
C VAL A 15 11.46 -21.70 20.23
N MET A 16 10.89 -21.28 21.35
CA MET A 16 10.26 -22.18 22.31
C MET A 16 8.77 -21.90 22.35
N CYS A 17 7.97 -22.95 22.17
CA CYS A 17 6.52 -22.88 22.30
C CYS A 17 6.06 -24.02 23.20
N GLY A 18 5.75 -23.73 24.44
CA GLY A 18 5.49 -24.73 25.46
C GLY A 18 6.74 -25.61 25.69
N SER A 19 6.60 -26.92 25.50
CA SER A 19 7.70 -27.90 25.57
C SER A 19 8.42 -28.14 24.25
N ARG A 20 8.01 -27.48 23.17
CA ARG A 20 8.62 -27.62 21.86
C ARG A 20 9.72 -26.60 21.63
N ILE A 21 10.80 -27.04 21.01
CA ILE A 21 11.95 -26.21 20.64
C ILE A 21 12.18 -26.38 19.15
N LEU A 22 12.33 -25.27 18.43
CA LEU A 22 12.57 -25.22 16.99
C LEU A 22 13.71 -24.22 16.71
N PRO A 23 14.73 -24.57 15.93
CA PRO A 23 15.69 -23.60 15.41
C PRO A 23 14.99 -22.49 14.62
N TRP A 24 15.44 -21.26 14.77
CA TRP A 24 14.87 -20.10 14.08
C TRP A 24 14.87 -20.27 12.55
N ASP A 25 15.97 -20.77 11.99
CA ASP A 25 16.10 -20.96 10.54
C ASP A 25 15.08 -21.96 9.99
N GLU A 26 14.73 -22.99 10.77
CA GLU A 26 13.69 -23.97 10.40
C GLU A 26 12.29 -23.35 10.46
N LEU A 27 12.03 -22.49 11.45
CA LEU A 27 10.77 -21.75 11.53
C LEU A 27 10.61 -20.82 10.33
N VAL A 28 11.63 -20.01 10.01
CA VAL A 28 11.60 -19.09 8.87
C VAL A 28 11.38 -19.85 7.56
N PHE A 29 12.14 -20.92 7.34
CA PHE A 29 12.01 -21.76 6.14
C PHE A 29 10.61 -22.39 6.03
N GLY A 30 10.06 -22.89 7.13
CA GLY A 30 8.72 -23.45 7.16
C GLY A 30 7.66 -22.42 6.80
N LEU A 31 7.76 -21.21 7.36
CA LEU A 31 6.83 -20.12 7.09
C LEU A 31 6.95 -19.58 5.66
N GLU A 32 8.16 -19.44 5.13
CA GLU A 32 8.36 -19.09 3.72
C GLU A 32 7.74 -20.13 2.80
N THR A 33 7.91 -21.43 3.11
CA THR A 33 7.33 -22.51 2.33
C THR A 33 5.80 -22.48 2.37
N VAL A 34 5.21 -22.27 3.55
CA VAL A 34 3.75 -22.13 3.71
C VAL A 34 3.25 -20.90 2.98
N SER A 35 3.92 -19.75 3.09
CA SER A 35 3.56 -18.53 2.35
C SER A 35 3.57 -18.74 0.83
N ILE A 36 4.56 -19.46 0.30
CA ILE A 36 4.64 -19.78 -1.13
C ILE A 36 3.48 -20.70 -1.53
N GLN A 37 3.17 -21.72 -0.73
CA GLN A 37 2.08 -22.67 -1.00
C GLN A 37 0.71 -22.02 -0.82
N GLU A 38 0.53 -21.14 0.15
CA GLU A 38 -0.73 -20.44 0.40
C GLU A 38 -1.01 -19.35 -0.63
N ASN A 39 -0.01 -18.70 -1.18
CA ASN A 39 -0.14 -17.79 -2.32
C ASN A 39 -0.62 -18.52 -3.60
N VAL A 40 -0.48 -19.82 -3.67
CA VAL A 40 -1.00 -20.65 -4.79
C VAL A 40 -2.48 -21.04 -4.59
N GLY A 41 -3.04 -20.95 -3.39
CA GLY A 41 -4.36 -21.52 -3.09
C GLY A 41 -5.38 -20.69 -2.32
N ARG A 42 -4.99 -19.58 -1.67
CA ARG A 42 -5.92 -18.82 -0.84
C ARG A 42 -6.08 -17.38 -1.33
N PRO A 43 -7.33 -16.85 -1.37
CA PRO A 43 -7.63 -15.44 -1.68
C PRO A 43 -7.19 -14.48 -0.57
N TRP A 44 -6.73 -15.00 0.54
CA TRP A 44 -6.44 -14.34 1.80
C TRP A 44 -4.93 -14.28 2.02
N GLY A 45 -4.16 -13.95 0.98
CA GLY A 45 -2.70 -13.95 0.93
C GLY A 45 -2.00 -12.88 1.75
N ASP A 46 -2.54 -12.48 2.89
CA ASP A 46 -1.82 -11.70 3.87
C ASP A 46 -1.69 -12.45 5.20
N PHE A 47 -0.80 -13.44 5.22
CA PHE A 47 -0.08 -13.81 6.44
C PHE A 47 0.87 -12.66 6.88
N GLU A 48 0.73 -11.50 6.27
CA GLU A 48 1.29 -10.22 6.74
C GLU A 48 0.50 -9.65 7.93
N GLY A 49 -0.48 -10.37 8.46
CA GLY A 49 -1.04 -10.14 9.78
C GLY A 49 0.05 -10.07 10.85
N SER A 50 -0.26 -9.60 12.04
CA SER A 50 0.69 -9.32 13.12
C SER A 50 1.73 -10.43 13.36
N PHE A 51 1.40 -11.69 13.09
CA PHE A 51 2.31 -12.83 13.20
C PHE A 51 3.33 -12.89 12.06
N GLY A 52 2.90 -12.70 10.81
CA GLY A 52 3.81 -12.65 9.65
C GLY A 52 4.79 -11.48 9.74
N ALA A 53 4.32 -10.29 10.12
CA ALA A 53 5.17 -9.12 10.36
C ALA A 53 6.16 -9.34 11.51
N SER A 54 5.76 -10.05 12.57
CA SER A 54 6.64 -10.34 13.71
C SER A 54 7.83 -11.22 13.35
N ILE A 55 7.75 -12.02 12.29
CA ILE A 55 8.82 -12.91 11.83
C ILE A 55 9.54 -12.34 10.61
N SER A 56 8.84 -11.74 9.66
CA SER A 56 9.42 -11.21 8.42
C SER A 56 10.42 -10.07 8.67
N CYS A 57 10.12 -9.19 9.61
CA CYS A 57 11.01 -8.08 9.95
C CYS A 57 12.35 -8.55 10.55
N PRO A 58 12.41 -9.40 11.59
CA PRO A 58 13.67 -9.95 12.07
C PRO A 58 14.42 -10.76 11.01
N ALA A 59 13.73 -11.55 10.18
CA ALA A 59 14.32 -12.34 9.11
C ALA A 59 14.95 -11.45 8.02
N PHE A 60 14.29 -10.35 7.66
CA PHE A 60 14.84 -9.37 6.74
C PHE A 60 16.19 -8.83 7.23
N PHE A 61 16.27 -8.34 8.47
CA PHE A 61 17.51 -7.81 9.04
C PHE A 61 18.58 -8.88 9.18
N GLU A 62 18.21 -10.09 9.57
CA GLU A 62 19.13 -11.21 9.62
C GLU A 62 19.74 -11.51 8.25
N SER A 63 18.93 -11.53 7.19
CA SER A 63 19.40 -11.79 5.82
C SER A 63 20.42 -10.75 5.36
N LEU A 64 20.20 -9.47 5.67
CA LEU A 64 21.14 -8.38 5.38
C LEU A 64 22.48 -8.57 6.13
N LEU A 65 22.43 -8.87 7.42
CA LEU A 65 23.62 -9.10 8.23
C LEU A 65 24.37 -10.36 7.83
N ARG A 66 23.65 -11.43 7.48
CA ARG A 66 24.22 -12.69 6.98
C ARG A 66 24.93 -12.47 5.66
N ARG A 67 24.30 -11.77 4.71
CA ARG A 67 24.91 -11.41 3.42
C ARG A 67 26.18 -10.60 3.62
N ARG A 68 26.17 -9.59 4.49
CA ARG A 68 27.34 -8.78 4.83
C ARG A 68 28.48 -9.62 5.37
N ARG A 69 28.22 -10.47 6.39
CA ARG A 69 29.23 -11.38 6.98
C ARG A 69 29.80 -12.36 5.96
N MET A 70 28.97 -12.91 5.07
CA MET A 70 29.45 -13.81 4.00
C MET A 70 30.41 -13.11 3.05
N LEU A 71 30.07 -11.93 2.58
CA LEU A 71 30.92 -11.15 1.67
C LEU A 71 32.24 -10.77 2.33
N GLU A 72 32.23 -10.34 3.59
CA GLU A 72 33.44 -10.04 4.37
C GLU A 72 34.33 -11.29 4.51
N LYS A 73 33.75 -12.47 4.80
CA LYS A 73 34.49 -13.74 4.92
C LYS A 73 35.19 -14.14 3.63
N HIS A 74 34.62 -13.82 2.48
CA HIS A 74 35.19 -14.15 1.17
C HIS A 74 36.03 -13.03 0.57
N GLY A 75 36.37 -11.98 1.33
CA GLY A 75 37.18 -10.84 0.88
C GLY A 75 36.51 -9.98 -0.18
N ALA A 76 35.20 -10.13 -0.37
CA ALA A 76 34.43 -9.31 -1.28
C ALA A 76 34.21 -7.89 -0.70
N PRO A 77 34.05 -6.86 -1.54
CA PRO A 77 33.72 -5.52 -1.08
C PRO A 77 32.46 -5.53 -0.22
N ARG A 78 32.46 -4.73 0.84
CA ARG A 78 31.24 -4.56 1.67
C ARG A 78 30.10 -4.06 0.81
N PRO A 79 28.93 -4.69 0.88
CA PRO A 79 27.76 -4.18 0.17
C PRO A 79 27.41 -2.80 0.73
N LYS A 80 26.91 -1.91 -0.12
CA LYS A 80 26.36 -0.63 0.34
C LYS A 80 25.27 -0.93 1.38
N PRO A 81 25.30 -0.29 2.56
CA PRO A 81 24.24 -0.49 3.56
C PRO A 81 22.88 -0.07 2.97
N PRO A 82 21.79 -0.68 3.43
CA PRO A 82 20.45 -0.17 3.11
C PRO A 82 20.33 1.29 3.58
N THR A 83 19.49 2.06 2.94
CA THR A 83 19.24 3.43 3.39
C THR A 83 18.54 3.41 4.74
N LEU A 84 18.77 4.44 5.55
CA LEU A 84 18.09 4.57 6.84
C LEU A 84 16.56 4.54 6.67
N SER A 85 16.03 5.14 5.60
CA SER A 85 14.60 5.11 5.27
C SER A 85 14.06 3.68 5.10
N VAL A 86 14.81 2.79 4.42
CA VAL A 86 14.42 1.36 4.26
C VAL A 86 14.42 0.65 5.61
N VAL A 87 15.45 0.85 6.43
CA VAL A 87 15.53 0.22 7.76
C VAL A 87 14.38 0.65 8.66
N LEU A 88 14.08 1.95 8.67
CA LEU A 88 12.98 2.51 9.47
C LEU A 88 11.62 1.98 9.00
N PHE A 89 11.41 1.87 7.69
CA PHE A 89 10.18 1.31 7.13
C PHE A 89 9.93 -0.13 7.60
N GLU A 90 10.94 -0.99 7.50
CA GLU A 90 10.82 -2.37 7.98
C GLU A 90 10.63 -2.44 9.50
N ALA A 91 11.30 -1.55 10.24
CA ALA A 91 11.17 -1.49 11.70
C ALA A 91 9.78 -1.04 12.16
N GLN A 92 9.10 -0.15 11.44
CA GLN A 92 7.73 0.32 11.76
C GLN A 92 6.68 -0.82 11.81
N ARG A 93 6.97 -1.96 11.19
CA ARG A 93 6.12 -3.16 11.28
C ARG A 93 6.10 -3.76 12.69
N GLN A 94 6.98 -3.29 13.57
CA GLN A 94 7.11 -3.74 14.96
C GLN A 94 6.69 -2.64 15.92
N LYS A 95 5.75 -2.94 16.80
CA LYS A 95 5.30 -1.99 17.82
C LYS A 95 6.33 -1.88 18.97
N ALA A 96 6.49 -0.68 19.48
CA ALA A 96 7.22 -0.40 20.69
C ALA A 96 6.25 0.11 21.78
N THR A 97 6.35 -0.43 23.00
CA THR A 97 5.55 0.05 24.14
C THR A 97 5.93 1.48 24.53
N GLU A 98 7.23 1.77 24.55
CA GLU A 98 7.74 3.13 24.69
C GLU A 98 8.02 3.68 23.29
N PRO A 99 7.34 4.77 22.85
CA PRO A 99 7.50 5.29 21.49
C PRO A 99 8.94 5.64 21.10
N LYS A 100 9.79 6.05 22.05
CA LYS A 100 11.22 6.33 21.80
C LYS A 100 11.98 5.09 21.34
N ASP A 101 11.54 3.92 21.80
CA ASP A 101 12.16 2.64 21.44
C ASP A 101 11.81 2.19 19.99
N ALA A 102 10.86 2.83 19.32
CA ALA A 102 10.67 2.66 17.89
C ALA A 102 11.96 3.02 17.11
N ILE A 103 12.77 3.94 17.66
CA ILE A 103 14.07 4.32 17.09
C ILE A 103 15.21 3.70 17.90
N TYR A 104 15.24 3.89 19.21
CA TYR A 104 16.37 3.45 20.02
C TYR A 104 16.48 1.93 20.12
N GLY A 105 15.35 1.23 20.02
CA GLY A 105 15.30 -0.24 20.01
C GLY A 105 15.96 -0.91 18.81
N ILE A 106 16.42 -0.17 17.78
CA ILE A 106 17.13 -0.72 16.61
C ILE A 106 18.56 -0.19 16.45
N TYR A 107 19.08 0.55 17.43
CA TYR A 107 20.40 1.18 17.32
C TYR A 107 21.55 0.20 17.12
N SER A 108 21.57 -0.91 17.85
CA SER A 108 22.62 -1.92 17.68
C SER A 108 22.56 -2.57 16.31
N LEU A 109 21.35 -2.71 15.75
CA LEU A 109 21.13 -3.21 14.40
C LEU A 109 21.62 -2.21 13.35
N LEU A 110 21.30 -0.91 13.49
CA LEU A 110 21.80 0.16 12.62
C LEU A 110 23.33 0.21 12.60
N SER A 111 23.96 0.18 13.78
CA SER A 111 25.42 0.11 13.90
C SER A 111 26.01 -1.13 13.22
N ALA A 112 25.39 -2.31 13.41
CA ALA A 112 25.82 -3.54 12.73
C ALA A 112 25.66 -3.47 11.21
N LEU A 113 24.72 -2.68 10.69
CA LEU A 113 24.55 -2.41 9.27
C LEU A 113 25.47 -1.30 8.73
N GLY A 114 26.15 -0.57 9.62
CA GLY A 114 27.05 0.55 9.27
C GLY A 114 26.28 1.86 9.05
N ILE A 115 25.15 2.03 9.71
CA ILE A 115 24.34 3.24 9.72
C ILE A 115 24.48 3.92 11.08
N ASP A 116 25.02 5.12 11.07
CA ASP A 116 25.25 5.86 12.31
C ASP A 116 24.11 6.85 12.58
N LEU A 117 23.60 6.83 13.80
CA LEU A 117 22.66 7.81 14.33
C LEU A 117 23.26 8.52 15.54
N PRO A 118 22.74 9.71 15.90
CA PRO A 118 23.13 10.39 17.15
C PRO A 118 22.92 9.49 18.37
N THR A 119 23.75 9.62 19.39
CA THR A 119 23.63 8.85 20.63
C THR A 119 22.21 8.94 21.22
N PRO A 120 21.62 7.83 21.71
CA PRO A 120 20.32 7.83 22.35
C PRO A 120 20.24 8.81 23.53
N ASP A 121 19.20 9.63 23.52
CA ASP A 121 18.94 10.61 24.57
C ASP A 121 17.46 10.56 24.98
N TYR A 122 17.17 9.85 26.05
CA TYR A 122 15.81 9.70 26.58
C TYR A 122 15.25 10.98 27.24
N SER A 123 16.04 12.05 27.40
CA SER A 123 15.55 13.34 27.88
C SER A 123 14.75 14.11 26.81
N LYS A 124 14.98 13.80 25.53
CA LYS A 124 14.25 14.41 24.39
C LYS A 124 12.82 13.91 24.32
N SER A 125 11.92 14.76 23.78
CA SER A 125 10.57 14.35 23.46
C SER A 125 10.55 13.37 22.27
N VAL A 126 9.48 12.58 22.11
CA VAL A 126 9.29 11.68 20.96
C VAL A 126 9.34 12.46 19.65
N ALA A 127 8.65 13.61 19.58
CA ALA A 127 8.65 14.46 18.39
C ALA A 127 10.06 14.96 18.01
N GLN A 128 10.90 15.29 19.00
CA GLN A 128 12.28 15.69 18.74
C GLN A 128 13.11 14.53 18.16
N ILE A 129 13.00 13.32 18.76
CA ILE A 129 13.73 12.12 18.32
C ILE A 129 13.32 11.76 16.89
N TYR A 130 12.02 11.74 16.61
CA TYR A 130 11.49 11.39 15.28
C TYR A 130 11.90 12.41 14.22
N SER A 131 11.84 13.71 14.54
CA SER A 131 12.26 14.78 13.62
C SER A 131 13.77 14.71 13.32
N GLU A 132 14.61 14.49 14.34
CA GLU A 132 16.06 14.32 14.15
C GLU A 132 16.37 13.08 13.31
N THR A 133 15.66 11.99 13.52
CA THR A 133 15.84 10.73 12.77
C THR A 133 15.43 10.91 11.29
N ALA A 134 14.26 11.50 11.02
CA ALA A 134 13.80 11.77 9.66
C ALA A 134 14.76 12.73 8.93
N ARG A 135 15.20 13.79 9.60
CA ARG A 135 16.21 14.72 9.06
C ARG A 135 17.52 14.01 8.74
N THR A 136 17.97 13.13 9.62
CA THR A 136 19.20 12.33 9.39
C THR A 136 19.04 11.42 8.18
N ALA A 137 17.88 10.77 8.01
CA ALA A 137 17.59 9.93 6.85
C ALA A 137 17.66 10.74 5.54
N ILE A 138 17.06 11.92 5.49
CA ILE A 138 17.10 12.81 4.32
C ILE A 138 18.53 13.24 3.99
N LEU A 139 19.31 13.65 4.99
CA LEU A 139 20.66 14.15 4.80
C LEU A 139 21.66 13.05 4.41
N GLN A 140 21.59 11.88 5.05
CA GLN A 140 22.50 10.76 4.72
C GLN A 140 22.27 10.19 3.34
N ASN A 141 21.04 10.12 2.90
CA ASN A 141 20.68 9.57 1.59
C ASN A 141 20.68 10.63 0.48
N ASN A 142 20.70 11.91 0.84
CA ASN A 142 20.41 13.03 -0.07
C ASN A 142 19.11 12.76 -0.87
N GLY A 143 18.09 12.24 -0.17
CA GLY A 143 16.84 11.76 -0.78
C GLY A 143 15.65 11.97 0.16
N LEU A 144 14.47 11.99 -0.41
CA LEU A 144 13.21 12.34 0.28
C LEU A 144 12.30 11.12 0.51
N GLU A 145 12.77 9.89 0.28
CA GLU A 145 11.94 8.67 0.32
C GLU A 145 11.29 8.42 1.69
N ILE A 146 11.86 8.98 2.76
CA ILE A 146 11.26 8.92 4.11
C ILE A 146 9.86 9.54 4.14
N LEU A 147 9.54 10.47 3.24
CA LEU A 147 8.24 11.13 3.15
C LEU A 147 7.11 10.16 2.75
N TYR A 148 7.43 9.03 2.12
CA TYR A 148 6.44 7.99 1.82
C TYR A 148 5.92 7.27 3.08
N GLN A 149 6.62 7.39 4.20
CA GLN A 149 6.31 6.71 5.45
C GLN A 149 5.41 7.54 6.37
N VAL A 150 4.95 8.69 5.92
CA VAL A 150 4.01 9.51 6.68
C VAL A 150 2.69 8.76 6.83
N PRO A 151 2.26 8.39 8.06
CA PRO A 151 1.08 7.58 8.28
C PRO A 151 -0.19 8.40 8.13
N SER A 152 -1.27 7.70 7.78
CA SER A 152 -2.62 8.27 7.69
C SER A 152 -3.15 8.76 9.04
N SER A 153 -2.72 8.15 10.15
CA SER A 153 -3.02 8.57 11.51
C SER A 153 -1.74 8.90 12.27
N ARG A 154 -1.82 9.79 13.21
CA ARG A 154 -0.69 10.22 14.04
C ARG A 154 -1.12 10.27 15.49
N LYS A 155 -0.30 9.72 16.38
CA LYS A 155 -0.52 9.71 17.81
C LYS A 155 0.46 10.62 18.57
N VAL A 156 1.54 11.05 17.90
CA VAL A 156 2.53 11.94 18.50
C VAL A 156 2.15 13.39 18.26
N ASP A 157 1.94 14.12 19.36
CA ASP A 157 1.63 15.56 19.32
C ASP A 157 2.83 16.40 18.85
N ASN A 158 2.53 17.50 18.18
CA ASN A 158 3.54 18.47 17.69
C ASN A 158 4.60 17.87 16.73
N LEU A 159 4.26 16.77 16.06
CA LEU A 159 5.10 16.18 15.05
C LEU A 159 4.91 16.92 13.72
N PRO A 160 5.98 17.44 13.08
CA PRO A 160 5.87 18.06 11.75
C PRO A 160 5.24 17.12 10.72
N SER A 161 4.47 17.68 9.77
CA SER A 161 3.69 16.86 8.84
C SER A 161 4.54 15.94 7.95
N TRP A 162 5.77 16.30 7.69
CA TRP A 162 6.71 15.56 6.87
C TRP A 162 7.50 14.48 7.65
N VAL A 163 7.36 14.43 8.99
CA VAL A 163 8.02 13.45 9.84
C VAL A 163 7.11 12.24 10.06
N PRO A 164 7.54 11.01 9.77
CA PRO A 164 6.79 9.81 10.10
C PRO A 164 6.56 9.65 11.60
N ASP A 165 5.39 9.14 11.98
CA ASP A 165 5.19 8.57 13.31
C ASP A 165 5.72 7.13 13.29
N PHE A 166 6.95 6.92 13.77
CA PHE A 166 7.64 5.63 13.65
C PHE A 166 7.04 4.51 14.53
N ASN A 167 6.08 4.83 15.39
CA ASN A 167 5.35 3.83 16.18
C ASN A 167 3.99 3.46 15.57
N GLU A 168 3.61 4.10 14.46
CA GLU A 168 2.41 3.79 13.70
C GLU A 168 2.80 3.14 12.37
N HIS A 169 2.22 1.97 12.11
CA HIS A 169 2.49 1.28 10.86
C HIS A 169 1.70 1.90 9.72
N ASN A 170 2.40 2.31 8.67
CA ASN A 170 1.78 2.74 7.42
C ASN A 170 1.62 1.53 6.49
N GLY A 171 0.59 0.73 6.74
CA GLY A 171 0.36 -0.56 6.06
C GLY A 171 0.08 -0.49 4.56
N HIS A 172 0.16 0.70 3.93
CA HIS A 172 -0.47 0.91 2.63
C HIS A 172 0.48 1.03 1.45
N TYR A 173 1.79 1.17 1.69
CA TYR A 173 2.68 1.37 0.57
C TYR A 173 3.82 0.37 0.57
N PRO A 174 3.88 -0.55 -0.40
CA PRO A 174 5.05 -1.39 -0.57
C PRO A 174 6.19 -0.51 -1.08
N TYR A 175 7.02 -0.06 -0.16
CA TYR A 175 8.22 0.74 -0.40
C TYR A 175 9.10 0.18 -1.53
N TRP A 176 9.19 -1.13 -1.63
CA TRP A 176 9.99 -1.82 -2.66
C TRP A 176 9.45 -1.70 -4.09
N LYS A 177 8.22 -1.22 -4.28
CA LYS A 177 7.62 -1.05 -5.61
C LYS A 177 7.65 0.39 -6.12
N VAL A 178 8.16 1.33 -5.33
CA VAL A 178 8.24 2.75 -5.69
C VAL A 178 9.17 2.98 -6.88
N GLU A 179 10.24 2.18 -6.99
CA GLU A 179 11.25 2.29 -8.04
C GLU A 179 10.72 2.06 -9.47
N GLN A 180 9.55 1.42 -9.61
CA GLN A 180 8.91 1.22 -10.92
C GLN A 180 8.25 2.49 -11.47
N PHE A 181 8.12 3.53 -10.66
CA PHE A 181 7.53 4.80 -11.05
C PHE A 181 8.59 5.90 -11.18
N SER A 182 8.25 6.94 -11.92
CA SER A 182 9.15 8.07 -12.14
C SER A 182 8.39 9.38 -12.39
N SER A 183 7.40 9.68 -11.54
CA SER A 183 6.54 10.86 -11.72
C SER A 183 7.31 12.18 -11.81
N SER A 184 8.52 12.25 -11.22
CA SER A 184 9.47 13.38 -11.34
C SER A 184 10.60 13.12 -12.34
N ARG A 185 10.45 12.18 -13.29
CA ARG A 185 11.48 11.81 -14.32
C ARG A 185 12.83 11.48 -13.71
N LYS A 186 12.87 10.85 -12.54
CA LYS A 186 14.11 10.54 -11.80
C LYS A 186 14.98 11.78 -11.53
N SER A 187 14.37 12.93 -11.36
CA SER A 187 15.09 14.15 -10.98
C SER A 187 15.78 13.99 -9.63
N THR A 188 16.81 14.77 -9.40
CA THR A 188 17.53 14.79 -8.11
C THR A 188 16.69 15.54 -7.06
N ALA A 189 16.64 15.01 -5.83
CA ALA A 189 16.00 15.68 -4.72
C ALA A 189 16.60 17.08 -4.46
N LYS A 190 15.74 18.08 -4.31
CA LYS A 190 16.10 19.44 -3.94
C LYS A 190 15.27 19.86 -2.74
N PHE A 191 15.94 20.14 -1.64
CA PHE A 191 15.30 20.44 -0.37
C PHE A 191 16.11 21.39 0.49
N GLU A 192 15.43 22.09 1.39
CA GLU A 192 16.02 22.98 2.39
C GLU A 192 15.28 22.80 3.73
N PHE A 193 16.05 22.76 4.81
CA PHE A 193 15.49 22.86 6.16
C PHE A 193 15.53 24.32 6.60
N LYS A 194 14.38 24.99 6.61
CA LYS A 194 14.28 26.39 7.07
C LYS A 194 14.45 26.52 8.58
N ASP A 195 13.98 25.50 9.31
CA ASP A 195 14.17 25.36 10.77
C ASP A 195 14.06 23.87 11.17
N LYS A 196 13.86 23.61 12.47
CA LYS A 196 13.74 22.22 12.98
C LYS A 196 12.40 21.56 12.58
N GLN A 197 11.39 22.34 12.22
CA GLN A 197 10.04 21.87 11.97
C GLN A 197 9.63 21.97 10.50
N LYS A 198 10.30 22.81 9.70
CA LYS A 198 9.90 23.11 8.32
C LYS A 198 10.88 22.53 7.32
N LEU A 199 10.36 21.72 6.40
CA LEU A 199 11.06 21.19 5.25
C LEU A 199 10.48 21.83 3.98
N SER A 200 11.32 22.49 3.20
CA SER A 200 10.97 22.98 1.86
C SER A 200 11.52 22.03 0.82
N VAL A 201 10.70 21.67 -0.15
CA VAL A 201 11.06 20.80 -1.27
C VAL A 201 10.69 21.45 -2.59
N LEU A 202 11.49 21.21 -3.63
CA LEU A 202 11.20 21.74 -4.96
C LEU A 202 10.24 20.77 -5.67
N GLY A 203 9.17 21.29 -6.28
CA GLY A 203 8.16 20.45 -6.91
C GLY A 203 7.20 21.22 -7.82
N LYS A 204 6.18 20.53 -8.31
CA LYS A 204 5.14 21.06 -9.21
C LYS A 204 3.76 20.64 -8.73
N CYS A 205 2.87 21.58 -8.53
CA CYS A 205 1.45 21.29 -8.36
C CYS A 205 0.84 20.92 -9.73
N VAL A 206 0.18 19.76 -9.82
CA VAL A 206 -0.38 19.23 -11.08
C VAL A 206 -1.90 19.07 -11.04
N GLY A 207 -2.54 19.53 -9.99
CA GLY A 207 -3.99 19.51 -9.83
C GLY A 207 -4.41 19.39 -8.38
N SER A 208 -5.69 19.17 -8.17
CA SER A 208 -6.30 18.96 -6.85
C SER A 208 -7.36 17.85 -6.92
N ILE A 209 -7.72 17.29 -5.77
CA ILE A 209 -8.81 16.33 -5.65
C ILE A 209 -10.14 17.07 -5.74
N ILE A 210 -10.99 16.69 -6.69
CA ILE A 210 -12.33 17.28 -6.83
C ILE A 210 -13.44 16.35 -6.35
N SER A 211 -13.18 15.04 -6.35
CA SER A 211 -14.11 14.06 -5.78
C SER A 211 -13.35 12.81 -5.32
N ARG A 212 -13.96 12.05 -4.38
CA ARG A 212 -13.34 10.85 -3.80
C ARG A 212 -14.40 9.84 -3.37
N SER A 213 -14.01 8.56 -3.27
CA SER A 213 -14.84 7.53 -2.64
C SER A 213 -14.88 7.70 -1.11
N GLU A 214 -15.99 7.34 -0.49
CA GLU A 214 -16.15 7.39 0.96
C GLU A 214 -15.80 6.07 1.64
N THR A 215 -16.09 4.94 1.00
CA THR A 215 -15.80 3.61 1.55
C THR A 215 -14.32 3.27 1.40
N VAL A 216 -13.76 2.67 2.44
CA VAL A 216 -12.43 2.10 2.51
C VAL A 216 -12.59 0.62 2.84
N ILE A 217 -11.90 -0.27 2.12
CA ILE A 217 -12.01 -1.73 2.31
C ILE A 217 -11.00 -2.31 3.32
N GLY A 218 -10.38 -1.47 4.12
CA GLY A 218 -9.44 -1.90 5.14
C GLY A 218 -10.15 -2.35 6.42
N TRP A 219 -9.53 -3.28 7.12
CA TRP A 219 -9.97 -3.75 8.43
C TRP A 219 -9.21 -3.02 9.52
N THR A 220 -9.86 -2.85 10.65
CA THR A 220 -9.15 -2.51 11.88
C THR A 220 -8.35 -3.73 12.35
N GLU A 221 -7.27 -3.52 13.09
CA GLU A 221 -6.49 -4.63 13.70
C GLU A 221 -7.37 -5.54 14.58
N ALA A 222 -8.43 -5.00 15.19
CA ALA A 222 -9.38 -5.77 15.99
C ALA A 222 -10.25 -6.69 15.12
N GLU A 223 -10.74 -6.20 13.98
CA GLU A 223 -11.53 -7.00 13.03
C GLU A 223 -10.67 -8.08 12.38
N GLU A 224 -9.41 -7.79 12.09
CA GLU A 224 -8.46 -8.78 11.57
C GLU A 224 -8.15 -9.88 12.60
N PHE A 225 -8.05 -9.53 13.88
CA PHE A 225 -7.86 -10.48 14.97
C PHE A 225 -9.08 -11.36 15.22
N GLU A 226 -10.28 -10.79 15.26
CA GLU A 226 -11.54 -11.56 15.40
C GLU A 226 -11.73 -12.52 14.24
N PHE A 227 -11.43 -12.08 13.02
CA PHE A 227 -11.52 -12.88 11.83
C PHE A 227 -10.60 -14.11 11.87
N THR A 228 -9.35 -13.95 12.30
CA THR A 228 -8.37 -15.06 12.32
C THR A 228 -8.62 -16.07 13.44
N HIS A 229 -9.36 -15.73 14.50
CA HIS A 229 -9.47 -16.54 15.71
C HIS A 229 -10.85 -17.12 15.99
N ASN A 230 -11.95 -16.53 15.45
CA ASN A 230 -13.32 -16.88 15.82
C ASN A 230 -14.21 -17.31 14.62
N MET A 231 -13.64 -17.72 13.50
CA MET A 231 -14.42 -17.92 12.29
C MET A 231 -15.42 -19.07 12.34
N ASP A 232 -16.70 -18.70 12.29
CA ASP A 232 -17.68 -19.35 11.42
C ASP A 232 -17.40 -18.84 9.99
N VAL A 233 -16.88 -19.71 9.12
CA VAL A 233 -16.33 -19.37 7.79
C VAL A 233 -17.34 -18.60 6.94
N ASP A 234 -18.63 -18.86 7.11
CA ASP A 234 -19.70 -18.26 6.31
C ASP A 234 -20.05 -16.82 6.76
N ALA A 235 -20.11 -16.56 8.08
CA ALA A 235 -20.41 -15.22 8.60
C ALA A 235 -19.26 -14.23 8.40
N GLY A 236 -18.01 -14.68 8.56
CA GLY A 236 -16.83 -13.84 8.37
C GLY A 236 -16.68 -13.35 6.94
N PHE A 237 -17.06 -14.17 5.96
CA PHE A 237 -16.97 -13.82 4.55
C PHE A 237 -17.96 -12.72 4.15
N LEU A 238 -19.20 -12.78 4.62
CA LEU A 238 -20.21 -11.76 4.36
C LEU A 238 -19.75 -10.39 4.89
N THR A 239 -19.16 -10.38 6.08
CA THR A 239 -18.64 -9.15 6.72
C THR A 239 -17.57 -8.46 5.89
N ILE A 240 -16.79 -9.20 5.09
CA ILE A 240 -15.72 -8.66 4.24
C ILE A 240 -16.22 -8.26 2.86
N PHE A 241 -17.06 -9.11 2.29
CA PHE A 241 -17.48 -8.96 0.90
C PHE A 241 -18.40 -7.76 0.73
N GLU A 242 -19.26 -7.46 1.70
CA GLU A 242 -20.18 -6.32 1.65
C GLU A 242 -19.44 -4.96 1.55
N PRO A 243 -18.48 -4.62 2.42
CA PRO A 243 -17.69 -3.39 2.27
C PRO A 243 -16.95 -3.31 0.93
N TYR A 244 -16.46 -4.44 0.44
CA TYR A 244 -15.74 -4.52 -0.83
C TYR A 244 -16.65 -4.21 -2.02
N VAL A 245 -17.82 -4.84 -2.06
CA VAL A 245 -18.84 -4.59 -3.08
C VAL A 245 -19.32 -3.15 -3.04
N LYS A 246 -19.55 -2.61 -1.84
CA LYS A 246 -19.92 -1.21 -1.65
C LYS A 246 -18.85 -0.25 -2.16
N ALA A 247 -17.60 -0.49 -1.82
CA ALA A 247 -16.47 0.31 -2.30
C ALA A 247 -16.38 0.27 -3.83
N TYR A 248 -16.50 -0.91 -4.43
CA TYR A 248 -16.45 -1.07 -5.87
C TYR A 248 -17.58 -0.31 -6.60
N ARG A 249 -18.77 -0.32 -6.04
CA ARG A 249 -19.89 0.48 -6.53
C ARG A 249 -19.55 1.97 -6.56
N GLU A 250 -19.06 2.50 -5.44
CA GLU A 250 -18.64 3.89 -5.35
C GLU A 250 -17.54 4.22 -6.38
N TRP A 251 -16.59 3.30 -6.61
CA TRP A 251 -15.55 3.50 -7.62
C TRP A 251 -16.10 3.56 -9.03
N CYS A 252 -17.07 2.71 -9.35
CA CYS A 252 -17.73 2.74 -10.65
C CYS A 252 -18.56 4.01 -10.85
N GLU A 253 -19.33 4.42 -9.83
CA GLU A 253 -20.11 5.65 -9.85
C GLU A 253 -19.20 6.87 -10.02
N LEU A 254 -18.10 6.92 -9.30
CA LEU A 254 -17.10 7.99 -9.37
C LEU A 254 -16.43 8.05 -10.75
N ALA A 255 -15.94 6.92 -11.25
CA ALA A 255 -15.37 6.84 -12.58
C ALA A 255 -16.37 7.25 -13.68
N GLY A 256 -17.65 6.91 -13.49
CA GLY A 256 -18.73 7.25 -14.40
C GLY A 256 -19.07 8.74 -14.47
N THR A 257 -18.52 9.57 -13.60
CA THR A 257 -18.65 11.04 -13.72
C THR A 257 -17.74 11.61 -14.82
N LEU A 258 -16.77 10.82 -15.32
CA LEU A 258 -15.86 11.24 -16.37
C LEU A 258 -16.43 10.92 -17.75
N GLU A 259 -16.50 11.91 -18.63
CA GLU A 259 -16.92 11.74 -20.03
C GLU A 259 -15.81 11.10 -20.89
N SER A 260 -14.57 11.43 -20.60
CA SER A 260 -13.37 10.92 -21.27
C SER A 260 -12.20 10.86 -20.30
N TYR A 261 -11.16 10.10 -20.65
CA TYR A 261 -9.96 10.02 -19.85
C TYR A 261 -8.78 10.75 -20.53
N PRO A 262 -7.95 11.51 -19.78
CA PRO A 262 -6.93 12.40 -20.37
C PRO A 262 -5.88 11.68 -21.23
N THR A 263 -5.61 10.39 -20.99
CA THR A 263 -4.66 9.59 -21.79
C THR A 263 -5.27 9.03 -23.09
N GLY A 264 -6.56 9.26 -23.35
CA GLY A 264 -7.27 8.70 -24.50
C GLY A 264 -7.75 7.25 -24.32
N GLN A 265 -7.48 6.62 -23.18
CA GLN A 265 -8.04 5.31 -22.82
C GLN A 265 -9.54 5.43 -22.54
N SER A 266 -10.26 4.30 -22.58
CA SER A 266 -11.63 4.26 -22.03
C SER A 266 -11.59 4.48 -20.51
N VAL A 267 -12.61 5.14 -19.96
CA VAL A 267 -12.75 5.36 -18.52
C VAL A 267 -12.69 4.05 -17.74
N LEU A 268 -13.35 2.99 -18.23
CA LEU A 268 -13.29 1.67 -17.61
C LEU A 268 -11.89 1.05 -17.68
N GLY A 269 -11.17 1.24 -18.80
CA GLY A 269 -9.78 0.81 -18.92
C GLY A 269 -8.87 1.53 -17.93
N ALA A 270 -9.04 2.84 -17.79
CA ALA A 270 -8.29 3.63 -16.81
C ALA A 270 -8.61 3.23 -15.37
N LEU A 271 -9.89 2.93 -15.04
CA LEU A 271 -10.26 2.39 -13.73
C LEU A 271 -9.56 1.05 -13.46
N CYS A 272 -9.57 0.14 -14.45
CA CYS A 272 -8.90 -1.15 -14.38
C CYS A 272 -7.42 -1.00 -13.97
N HIS A 273 -6.70 -0.10 -14.62
CA HIS A 273 -5.28 0.18 -14.34
C HIS A 273 -5.07 0.87 -12.99
N THR A 274 -5.96 1.80 -12.63
CA THR A 274 -5.90 2.53 -11.37
C THR A 274 -6.02 1.60 -10.17
N LEU A 275 -6.95 0.64 -10.20
CA LEU A 275 -7.20 -0.29 -9.09
C LEU A 275 -6.00 -1.21 -8.77
N VAL A 276 -5.13 -1.45 -9.74
CA VAL A 276 -3.95 -2.32 -9.59
C VAL A 276 -2.62 -1.57 -9.74
N HIS A 277 -2.65 -0.23 -9.81
CA HIS A 277 -1.46 0.63 -9.97
C HIS A 277 -0.54 0.22 -11.12
N ASP A 278 -1.12 -0.20 -12.25
CA ASP A 278 -0.39 -0.72 -13.43
C ASP A 278 0.58 -1.89 -13.13
N GLU A 279 0.46 -2.53 -11.99
CA GLU A 279 1.42 -3.56 -11.54
C GLU A 279 1.70 -4.64 -12.59
N PRO A 280 0.68 -5.17 -13.31
CA PRO A 280 0.92 -6.22 -14.31
C PRO A 280 1.77 -5.79 -15.50
N GLN A 281 1.77 -4.49 -15.84
CA GLN A 281 2.54 -3.98 -16.98
C GLN A 281 3.99 -3.64 -16.60
N ARG A 282 4.27 -3.45 -15.30
CA ARG A 282 5.54 -2.93 -14.80
C ARG A 282 6.49 -3.99 -14.24
N LYS A 283 6.08 -5.27 -14.18
CA LYS A 283 6.95 -6.34 -13.72
C LYS A 283 8.14 -6.54 -14.66
N GLU A 284 9.35 -6.59 -14.08
CA GLU A 284 10.60 -6.83 -14.80
C GLU A 284 10.66 -8.23 -15.43
N ALA A 285 11.49 -8.37 -16.47
CA ALA A 285 11.69 -9.65 -17.16
C ALA A 285 12.33 -10.68 -16.20
N GLY A 286 11.55 -11.64 -15.75
CA GLY A 286 11.94 -12.70 -14.80
C GLY A 286 10.80 -13.14 -13.91
N ASP A 287 9.95 -12.22 -13.49
CA ASP A 287 8.68 -12.54 -12.86
C ASP A 287 7.65 -12.93 -13.93
N GLN A 288 6.76 -13.85 -13.59
CA GLN A 288 5.70 -14.30 -14.51
C GLN A 288 4.91 -13.07 -15.00
N LYS A 289 5.26 -12.60 -16.21
CA LYS A 289 4.57 -11.47 -16.83
C LYS A 289 3.14 -11.90 -17.10
N TRP A 290 2.20 -11.15 -16.57
CA TRP A 290 0.86 -11.18 -17.11
C TRP A 290 0.92 -10.70 -18.56
N ASP A 291 0.57 -11.57 -19.50
CA ASP A 291 0.33 -11.08 -20.84
C ASP A 291 -0.95 -10.21 -20.83
N ILE A 292 -1.04 -9.29 -21.78
CA ILE A 292 -2.17 -8.34 -21.88
C ILE A 292 -3.51 -9.07 -21.93
N LYS A 293 -3.56 -10.26 -22.53
CA LYS A 293 -4.80 -11.06 -22.63
C LYS A 293 -5.20 -11.64 -21.29
N SER A 294 -4.24 -12.15 -20.52
CA SER A 294 -4.46 -12.68 -19.15
C SER A 294 -4.90 -11.56 -18.21
N PHE A 295 -4.29 -10.39 -18.30
CA PHE A 295 -4.71 -9.21 -17.52
C PHE A 295 -6.15 -8.78 -17.85
N ALA A 296 -6.46 -8.58 -19.13
CA ALA A 296 -7.80 -8.19 -19.55
C ALA A 296 -8.86 -9.25 -19.16
N ARG A 297 -8.51 -10.55 -19.24
CA ARG A 297 -9.38 -11.64 -18.79
C ARG A 297 -9.57 -11.61 -17.27
N GLY A 298 -8.49 -11.43 -16.52
CA GLY A 298 -8.52 -11.31 -15.07
C GLY A 298 -9.46 -10.20 -14.62
N PHE A 299 -9.28 -9.01 -15.17
CA PHE A 299 -10.16 -7.88 -14.90
C PHE A 299 -11.62 -8.14 -15.30
N SER A 300 -11.87 -8.59 -16.53
CA SER A 300 -13.24 -8.84 -17.02
C SER A 300 -13.99 -9.86 -16.15
N ASN A 301 -13.30 -10.90 -15.72
CA ASN A 301 -13.87 -11.92 -14.85
C ASN A 301 -14.12 -11.39 -13.43
N TRP A 302 -13.14 -10.72 -12.87
CA TRP A 302 -13.23 -10.10 -11.55
C TRP A 302 -14.38 -9.06 -11.50
N HIS A 303 -14.40 -8.16 -12.48
CA HIS A 303 -15.45 -7.16 -12.63
C HIS A 303 -16.84 -7.78 -12.71
N SER A 304 -16.99 -8.86 -13.51
CA SER A 304 -18.25 -9.59 -13.62
C SER A 304 -18.70 -10.22 -12.30
N ALA A 305 -17.75 -10.81 -11.55
CA ALA A 305 -18.02 -11.46 -10.27
C ALA A 305 -18.43 -10.45 -9.18
N VAL A 306 -17.67 -9.36 -9.03
CA VAL A 306 -17.99 -8.31 -8.06
C VAL A 306 -19.32 -7.63 -8.39
N SER A 307 -19.58 -7.42 -9.69
CA SER A 307 -20.87 -6.88 -10.15
C SER A 307 -22.06 -7.80 -9.86
N ALA A 308 -21.86 -9.12 -9.94
CA ALA A 308 -22.88 -10.09 -9.55
C ALA A 308 -23.16 -10.03 -8.03
N GLY A 309 -22.13 -9.86 -7.22
CA GLY A 309 -22.26 -9.62 -5.79
C GLY A 309 -22.99 -8.32 -5.46
N MET A 310 -22.73 -7.25 -6.21
CA MET A 310 -23.49 -5.99 -6.07
C MET A 310 -24.99 -6.17 -6.31
N PHE A 311 -25.38 -7.08 -7.22
CA PHE A 311 -26.79 -7.37 -7.48
C PHE A 311 -27.53 -7.89 -6.26
N GLU A 312 -26.88 -8.64 -5.42
CA GLU A 312 -27.48 -9.29 -4.26
C GLU A 312 -27.69 -8.32 -3.07
N TYR A 313 -26.77 -7.37 -2.87
CA TYR A 313 -26.77 -6.49 -1.70
C TYR A 313 -27.67 -5.25 -1.83
N SER A 314 -28.90 -5.38 -2.31
CA SER A 314 -29.91 -4.31 -2.33
C SER A 314 -29.76 -3.23 -3.36
N MET A 315 -29.35 -3.59 -4.52
CA MET A 315 -29.28 -2.63 -5.60
C MET A 315 -30.64 -2.32 -6.16
N THR A 316 -30.97 -1.06 -6.23
CA THR A 316 -32.17 -0.64 -6.94
C THR A 316 -32.10 -1.08 -8.40
N LEU A 317 -33.23 -1.46 -8.97
CA LEU A 317 -33.36 -1.84 -10.38
C LEU A 317 -32.73 -0.81 -11.35
N ASP A 318 -32.67 0.46 -10.95
CA ASP A 318 -32.09 1.56 -11.73
C ASP A 318 -30.56 1.47 -11.86
N PHE A 319 -29.84 1.04 -10.82
CA PHE A 319 -28.41 0.81 -10.94
C PHE A 319 -28.13 -0.41 -11.83
N LEU A 320 -28.90 -1.47 -11.67
CA LEU A 320 -28.82 -2.65 -12.53
C LEU A 320 -29.12 -2.34 -13.98
N SER A 321 -30.03 -1.44 -14.25
CA SER A 321 -30.34 -0.95 -15.60
C SER A 321 -29.11 -0.28 -16.21
N GLY A 322 -28.45 0.62 -15.49
CA GLY A 322 -27.21 1.26 -15.93
C GLY A 322 -26.04 0.26 -16.14
N VAL A 323 -25.97 -0.77 -15.29
CA VAL A 323 -25.03 -1.89 -15.41
C VAL A 323 -25.32 -2.74 -16.65
N VAL A 324 -26.60 -3.04 -16.92
CA VAL A 324 -27.05 -3.85 -18.06
C VAL A 324 -26.97 -3.08 -19.38
N GLU A 325 -27.14 -1.76 -19.34
CA GLU A 325 -27.06 -0.88 -20.52
C GLU A 325 -25.61 -0.61 -20.97
N GLY A 326 -24.63 -1.16 -20.28
CA GLY A 326 -23.22 -1.12 -20.72
C GLY A 326 -22.51 0.19 -20.45
N LYS A 327 -23.06 1.05 -19.58
CA LYS A 327 -22.42 2.32 -19.22
C LYS A 327 -21.13 2.11 -18.46
N TYR A 328 -21.03 1.01 -17.65
CA TYR A 328 -19.88 0.73 -16.78
C TYR A 328 -19.50 -0.74 -16.67
N LEU A 329 -20.29 -1.67 -17.17
CA LEU A 329 -20.10 -3.11 -16.96
C LEU A 329 -20.13 -3.89 -18.27
N PRO A 330 -19.42 -5.03 -18.34
CA PRO A 330 -19.56 -5.94 -19.47
C PRO A 330 -21.00 -6.41 -19.58
N ASN A 331 -21.44 -6.66 -20.81
CA ASN A 331 -22.82 -6.90 -21.20
C ASN A 331 -23.52 -8.02 -20.39
N LYS A 332 -24.85 -8.07 -20.47
CA LYS A 332 -25.75 -9.02 -19.79
C LYS A 332 -25.27 -10.49 -19.76
N LYS A 333 -24.53 -10.94 -20.78
CA LYS A 333 -23.96 -12.30 -20.85
C LYS A 333 -22.96 -12.62 -19.74
N SER A 334 -22.35 -11.61 -19.11
CA SER A 334 -21.41 -11.81 -17.98
C SER A 334 -22.13 -12.23 -16.71
N LEU A 335 -23.32 -11.68 -16.47
CA LEU A 335 -24.14 -12.00 -15.30
C LEU A 335 -24.78 -13.38 -15.40
N ASP A 336 -25.06 -13.86 -16.64
CA ASP A 336 -25.67 -15.17 -16.86
C ASP A 336 -24.75 -16.34 -16.45
N LYS A 337 -23.48 -16.08 -16.15
CA LYS A 337 -22.54 -17.08 -15.59
C LYS A 337 -22.85 -17.42 -14.14
N PHE A 338 -23.40 -16.48 -13.39
CA PHE A 338 -23.61 -16.59 -11.95
C PHE A 338 -25.08 -16.82 -11.59
N PHE A 339 -26.00 -16.38 -12.43
CA PHE A 339 -27.44 -16.41 -12.18
C PHE A 339 -28.19 -17.22 -13.24
N SER A 340 -28.90 -18.24 -12.81
CA SER A 340 -29.94 -18.84 -13.64
C SER A 340 -31.19 -17.93 -13.65
N ALA A 341 -32.10 -18.20 -14.58
CA ALA A 341 -33.38 -17.48 -14.62
C ALA A 341 -34.22 -17.69 -13.34
N ASP A 342 -34.08 -18.83 -12.69
CA ASP A 342 -34.78 -19.14 -11.45
C ASP A 342 -34.10 -18.51 -10.21
N ASP A 343 -32.79 -18.43 -10.17
CA ASP A 343 -32.04 -17.70 -9.13
C ASP A 343 -32.47 -16.22 -9.06
N ARG A 344 -32.77 -15.61 -10.23
CA ARG A 344 -33.24 -14.22 -10.34
C ARG A 344 -34.64 -14.00 -9.78
N LYS A 345 -35.48 -15.05 -9.73
CA LYS A 345 -36.85 -14.99 -9.21
C LYS A 345 -36.90 -15.18 -7.70
N ASN A 346 -35.88 -15.77 -7.11
CA ASN A 346 -35.88 -16.15 -5.69
C ASN A 346 -34.53 -15.81 -5.00
N LEU A 347 -34.10 -14.57 -5.17
CA LEU A 347 -32.81 -14.09 -4.71
C LEU A 347 -32.56 -14.27 -3.21
N GLU A 348 -33.56 -14.06 -2.37
CA GLU A 348 -33.47 -14.23 -0.91
C GLU A 348 -33.14 -15.68 -0.52
N ALA A 349 -33.65 -16.67 -1.28
CA ALA A 349 -33.42 -18.07 -0.96
C ALA A 349 -32.06 -18.61 -1.42
N VAL A 350 -31.42 -17.93 -2.37
CA VAL A 350 -30.14 -18.39 -2.94
C VAL A 350 -28.95 -17.51 -2.53
N LYS A 351 -29.20 -16.53 -1.71
CA LYS A 351 -28.24 -15.50 -1.29
C LYS A 351 -26.89 -16.06 -0.86
N ASP A 352 -26.89 -16.87 0.20
CA ASP A 352 -25.65 -17.41 0.78
C ASP A 352 -24.95 -18.38 -0.18
N THR A 353 -25.74 -19.17 -0.92
CA THR A 353 -25.23 -20.09 -1.95
C THR A 353 -24.58 -19.36 -3.10
N LEU A 354 -25.08 -18.18 -3.44
CA LEU A 354 -24.55 -17.38 -4.57
C LEU A 354 -23.21 -16.76 -4.25
N ILE A 355 -23.05 -16.20 -3.07
CA ILE A 355 -21.78 -15.64 -2.60
C ILE A 355 -20.68 -16.69 -2.62
N TYR A 356 -21.00 -17.88 -2.09
CA TYR A 356 -20.08 -19.02 -2.14
C TYR A 356 -19.70 -19.42 -3.58
N LYS A 357 -20.67 -19.43 -4.52
CA LYS A 357 -20.41 -19.73 -5.92
C LYS A 357 -19.51 -18.67 -6.58
N ILE A 358 -19.72 -17.38 -6.28
CA ILE A 358 -18.89 -16.29 -6.81
C ILE A 358 -17.46 -16.43 -6.33
N GLN A 359 -17.27 -16.71 -5.04
CA GLN A 359 -15.94 -16.95 -4.47
C GLN A 359 -15.26 -18.15 -5.10
N ALA A 360 -15.91 -19.31 -5.07
CA ALA A 360 -15.33 -20.51 -5.64
C ALA A 360 -14.91 -20.31 -7.10
N TRP A 361 -15.66 -19.49 -7.83
CA TRP A 361 -15.36 -19.17 -9.21
C TRP A 361 -14.16 -18.19 -9.32
N LEU A 362 -14.09 -17.13 -8.49
CA LEU A 362 -12.94 -16.23 -8.43
C LEU A 362 -11.66 -17.01 -8.14
N HIS A 363 -11.74 -18.00 -7.23
CA HIS A 363 -10.62 -18.84 -6.85
C HIS A 363 -10.19 -19.86 -7.91
N ALA A 364 -11.13 -20.37 -8.69
CA ALA A 364 -10.84 -21.36 -9.72
C ALA A 364 -10.08 -20.80 -10.93
N HIS A 365 -10.05 -19.45 -11.11
CA HIS A 365 -9.47 -18.80 -12.27
C HIS A 365 -8.24 -17.97 -11.87
N GLU A 366 -7.03 -18.49 -12.09
CA GLU A 366 -5.77 -17.86 -11.69
C GLU A 366 -5.64 -16.37 -12.06
N PRO A 367 -5.88 -15.91 -13.31
CA PRO A 367 -5.79 -14.49 -13.65
C PRO A 367 -6.77 -13.63 -12.86
N THR A 368 -7.96 -14.14 -12.56
CA THR A 368 -8.99 -13.44 -11.80
C THR A 368 -8.61 -13.30 -10.35
N ARG A 369 -8.15 -14.39 -9.76
CA ARG A 369 -7.65 -14.43 -8.37
C ARG A 369 -6.47 -13.47 -8.17
N THR A 370 -5.52 -13.47 -9.09
CA THR A 370 -4.37 -12.57 -9.00
C THR A 370 -4.80 -11.10 -9.15
N TYR A 371 -5.75 -10.81 -10.05
CA TYR A 371 -6.30 -9.46 -10.18
C TYR A 371 -6.99 -9.02 -8.88
N ASP A 372 -7.84 -9.87 -8.32
CA ASP A 372 -8.55 -9.63 -7.06
C ASP A 372 -7.58 -9.37 -5.90
N TYR A 373 -6.56 -10.22 -5.76
CA TYR A 373 -5.51 -10.05 -4.76
C TYR A 373 -4.80 -8.69 -4.88
N VAL A 374 -4.44 -8.28 -6.09
CA VAL A 374 -3.78 -6.99 -6.31
C VAL A 374 -4.72 -5.84 -5.98
N VAL A 375 -6.00 -5.89 -6.38
CA VAL A 375 -6.99 -4.87 -6.03
C VAL A 375 -7.13 -4.76 -4.51
N GLN A 376 -7.32 -5.86 -3.81
CA GLN A 376 -7.43 -5.86 -2.35
C GLN A 376 -6.18 -5.26 -1.70
N THR A 377 -5.00 -5.64 -2.15
CA THR A 377 -3.74 -5.12 -1.62
C THR A 377 -3.56 -3.62 -1.88
N ARG A 378 -3.96 -3.11 -3.06
CA ARG A 378 -3.76 -1.71 -3.44
C ARG A 378 -4.83 -0.78 -2.91
N MET A 379 -6.06 -1.26 -2.89
CA MET A 379 -7.22 -0.47 -2.47
C MET A 379 -7.51 -0.58 -0.98
N ARG A 380 -6.87 -1.55 -0.30
CA ARG A 380 -6.95 -1.67 1.17
C ARG A 380 -6.55 -0.34 1.79
N THR A 381 -7.45 0.27 2.58
CA THR A 381 -7.29 1.57 3.22
C THR A 381 -6.93 2.74 2.28
N SER A 382 -7.17 2.60 0.98
CA SER A 382 -7.03 3.67 0.00
C SER A 382 -8.41 4.19 -0.45
N ARG A 383 -8.45 5.43 -0.92
CA ARG A 383 -9.63 6.02 -1.56
C ARG A 383 -9.37 6.24 -3.02
N LEU A 384 -10.34 5.90 -3.87
CA LEU A 384 -10.33 6.34 -5.25
C LEU A 384 -10.67 7.83 -5.30
N VAL A 385 -9.95 8.57 -6.12
CA VAL A 385 -10.16 10.01 -6.32
C VAL A 385 -10.23 10.37 -7.79
N ILE A 386 -10.93 11.50 -8.08
CA ILE A 386 -10.85 12.20 -9.36
C ILE A 386 -10.15 13.54 -9.12
N THR A 387 -9.23 13.88 -10.02
CA THR A 387 -8.48 15.13 -9.98
C THR A 387 -9.15 16.21 -10.82
N SER A 388 -8.81 17.49 -10.58
CA SER A 388 -9.26 18.63 -11.38
C SER A 388 -8.94 18.51 -12.87
N GLU A 389 -7.93 17.72 -13.21
CA GLU A 389 -7.48 17.47 -14.59
C GLU A 389 -8.13 16.22 -15.20
N GLY A 390 -9.08 15.59 -14.50
CA GLY A 390 -9.82 14.41 -14.96
C GLY A 390 -9.09 13.07 -14.80
N TYR A 391 -7.95 13.03 -14.10
CA TYR A 391 -7.27 11.76 -13.80
C TYR A 391 -7.93 11.03 -12.63
N MET A 392 -7.90 9.69 -12.68
CA MET A 392 -8.20 8.83 -11.54
C MET A 392 -6.92 8.51 -10.77
N GLY A 393 -7.07 8.30 -9.47
CA GLY A 393 -5.95 7.87 -8.64
C GLY A 393 -6.41 7.26 -7.33
N THR A 394 -5.45 6.78 -6.57
CA THR A 394 -5.63 6.29 -5.20
C THR A 394 -4.80 7.11 -4.23
N THR A 395 -5.39 7.41 -3.09
CA THR A 395 -4.79 8.30 -2.08
C THR A 395 -4.95 7.71 -0.68
N PRO A 396 -4.15 8.16 0.29
CA PRO A 396 -4.39 7.84 1.70
C PRO A 396 -5.83 8.18 2.11
N PRO A 397 -6.43 7.42 3.06
CA PRO A 397 -7.83 7.60 3.47
C PRO A 397 -8.10 8.99 4.08
N MET A 398 -7.08 9.69 4.56
CA MET A 398 -7.18 11.04 5.12
C MET A 398 -7.23 12.16 4.08
N ALA A 399 -7.01 11.85 2.79
CA ALA A 399 -7.12 12.82 1.71
C ALA A 399 -8.56 13.34 1.59
N LYS A 400 -8.70 14.62 1.25
CA LYS A 400 -9.98 15.33 1.14
C LYS A 400 -10.10 16.05 -0.20
N VAL A 401 -11.32 16.34 -0.59
CA VAL A 401 -11.59 17.27 -1.70
C VAL A 401 -10.91 18.61 -1.39
N GLY A 402 -10.24 19.18 -2.39
CA GLY A 402 -9.43 20.40 -2.28
C GLY A 402 -7.95 20.15 -1.95
N ASP A 403 -7.54 18.95 -1.52
CA ASP A 403 -6.12 18.61 -1.36
C ASP A 403 -5.41 18.69 -2.72
N ARG A 404 -4.19 19.23 -2.72
CA ARG A 404 -3.37 19.38 -3.93
C ARG A 404 -2.54 18.15 -4.20
N ILE A 405 -2.30 17.89 -5.48
CA ILE A 405 -1.44 16.83 -5.98
C ILE A 405 -0.14 17.46 -6.43
N VAL A 406 0.98 17.08 -5.82
CA VAL A 406 2.28 17.67 -6.13
C VAL A 406 3.27 16.59 -6.54
N LEU A 407 4.03 16.86 -7.58
CA LEU A 407 5.21 16.10 -7.95
C LEU A 407 6.41 16.75 -7.27
N VAL A 408 7.25 15.96 -6.60
CA VAL A 408 8.39 16.46 -5.83
C VAL A 408 9.68 15.95 -6.46
N ALA A 409 10.64 16.86 -6.66
CA ALA A 409 11.95 16.48 -7.19
C ALA A 409 12.62 15.39 -6.34
N GLY A 410 13.04 14.31 -6.99
CA GLY A 410 13.63 13.15 -6.31
C GLY A 410 12.64 12.12 -5.81
N LEU A 411 11.32 12.35 -5.90
CA LEU A 411 10.31 11.35 -5.55
C LEU A 411 9.69 10.70 -6.79
N SER A 412 9.50 9.41 -6.73
CA SER A 412 8.92 8.60 -7.82
C SER A 412 7.40 8.67 -7.87
N LEU A 413 6.76 9.09 -6.76
CA LEU A 413 5.31 9.16 -6.62
C LEU A 413 4.82 10.59 -6.43
N PRO A 414 3.64 10.92 -6.93
CA PRO A 414 2.92 12.12 -6.52
C PRO A 414 2.65 12.11 -5.00
N MET A 415 2.65 13.30 -4.41
CA MET A 415 2.33 13.50 -3.00
C MET A 415 1.06 14.31 -2.85
N ILE A 416 0.22 13.94 -1.89
CA ILE A 416 -0.97 14.72 -1.51
C ILE A 416 -0.59 15.69 -0.40
N VAL A 417 -0.95 16.97 -0.61
CA VAL A 417 -0.67 18.01 0.35
C VAL A 417 -1.92 18.87 0.59
N ARG A 418 -2.09 19.35 1.82
CA ARG A 418 -3.20 20.21 2.21
C ARG A 418 -2.67 21.56 2.66
N ARG A 419 -3.25 22.64 2.16
CA ARG A 419 -2.88 23.99 2.61
C ARG A 419 -3.19 24.14 4.09
N GLU A 420 -2.21 24.57 4.87
CA GLU A 420 -2.33 24.84 6.30
C GLU A 420 -1.57 26.14 6.65
N GLY A 421 -2.31 27.22 6.83
CA GLY A 421 -1.70 28.55 7.04
C GLY A 421 -0.83 29.00 5.85
N GLU A 422 0.41 29.35 6.13
CA GLU A 422 1.38 29.73 5.09
C GLU A 422 2.13 28.55 4.48
N GLY A 423 1.95 27.32 5.01
CA GLY A 423 2.60 26.13 4.53
C GLY A 423 1.65 25.07 4.00
N ASP A 424 2.17 23.87 3.85
CA ASP A 424 1.45 22.71 3.38
C ASP A 424 1.65 21.55 4.35
N ARG A 425 0.56 20.91 4.73
CA ARG A 425 0.57 19.66 5.46
C ARG A 425 0.74 18.51 4.49
N LEU A 426 1.75 17.69 4.68
CA LEU A 426 1.91 16.44 3.93
C LEU A 426 0.88 15.42 4.42
N ILE A 427 0.10 14.86 3.47
CA ILE A 427 -0.93 13.83 3.73
C ILE A 427 -0.38 12.44 3.44
N GLY A 428 0.40 12.29 2.37
CA GLY A 428 1.05 11.04 2.00
C GLY A 428 1.19 10.85 0.50
N PRO A 429 1.76 9.71 0.06
CA PRO A 429 1.93 9.39 -1.35
C PRO A 429 0.60 9.03 -2.02
N ALA A 430 0.56 9.17 -3.35
CA ALA A 430 -0.57 8.79 -4.17
C ALA A 430 -0.13 8.04 -5.43
N TYR A 431 -1.03 7.25 -5.99
CA TYR A 431 -0.94 6.77 -7.35
C TYR A 431 -1.96 7.53 -8.19
N ILE A 432 -1.55 8.14 -9.30
CA ILE A 432 -2.46 8.86 -10.23
C ILE A 432 -2.22 8.31 -11.62
N HIS A 433 -3.18 7.58 -12.16
CA HIS A 433 -3.03 6.91 -13.44
C HIS A 433 -2.84 7.92 -14.59
N GLY A 434 -1.76 7.76 -15.36
CA GLY A 434 -1.40 8.63 -16.48
C GLY A 434 -0.45 9.79 -16.16
N ILE A 435 0.08 9.85 -14.90
CA ILE A 435 1.14 10.82 -14.55
C ILE A 435 2.31 10.18 -13.79
N MET A 436 2.39 8.85 -13.80
CA MET A 436 3.35 8.10 -13.00
C MET A 436 4.75 8.00 -13.62
N ASP A 437 4.91 8.33 -14.91
CA ASP A 437 6.16 8.21 -15.65
C ASP A 437 6.72 9.57 -16.09
N GLY A 438 6.26 10.65 -15.43
CA GLY A 438 6.77 12.01 -15.64
C GLY A 438 6.04 12.77 -16.74
N GLU A 439 4.84 12.35 -17.13
CA GLU A 439 4.03 13.01 -18.15
C GLU A 439 3.68 14.46 -17.81
N ARG A 440 3.59 14.75 -16.50
CA ARG A 440 3.27 16.10 -15.98
C ARG A 440 4.46 16.80 -15.32
N TRP A 441 5.65 16.17 -15.38
CA TRP A 441 6.87 16.83 -14.89
C TRP A 441 7.33 17.91 -15.87
N PRO A 442 7.62 19.15 -15.43
CA PRO A 442 8.00 20.23 -16.34
C PRO A 442 9.36 19.98 -17.01
N GLU A 443 9.50 20.51 -18.23
CA GLU A 443 10.75 20.42 -18.99
C GLU A 443 11.81 21.39 -18.47
N VAL A 444 11.39 22.50 -17.88
CA VAL A 444 12.28 23.55 -17.36
C VAL A 444 12.12 23.70 -15.85
N GLU A 445 13.24 23.80 -15.16
CA GLU A 445 13.29 23.89 -13.71
C GLU A 445 12.62 25.18 -13.16
N SER A 446 12.59 26.25 -13.95
CA SER A 446 11.91 27.50 -13.57
C SER A 446 10.39 27.36 -13.35
N ASP A 447 9.79 26.26 -13.84
CA ASP A 447 8.37 25.97 -13.65
C ASP A 447 8.08 25.22 -12.35
N LEU A 448 9.13 24.89 -11.59
CA LEU A 448 9.02 24.30 -10.25
C LEU A 448 8.87 25.41 -9.19
N GLU A 449 8.19 25.05 -8.11
CA GLU A 449 7.96 25.92 -6.96
C GLU A 449 8.43 25.27 -5.65
N TRP A 450 8.78 26.11 -4.66
CA TRP A 450 9.09 25.63 -3.32
C TRP A 450 7.81 25.32 -2.55
N ILE A 451 7.64 24.08 -2.16
CA ILE A 451 6.54 23.58 -1.34
C ILE A 451 7.06 23.47 0.10
N ASN A 452 6.39 24.15 1.03
CA ASN A 452 6.87 24.27 2.42
C ASN A 452 6.05 23.38 3.33
N PHE A 453 6.58 22.25 3.74
CA PHE A 453 5.94 21.36 4.72
C PHE A 453 6.08 21.88 6.14
N VAL A 454 4.95 21.84 6.88
CA VAL A 454 4.81 22.30 8.26
C VAL A 454 4.52 21.15 9.22
#